data_68452c358af187a5d03c3c33d13e870b
#
_entry.id   68452c358af187a5d03c3c33d13e870b
#
_cell.length_a   1.000
_cell.length_b   1.000
_cell.length_c   1.000
_cell.angle_alpha   90.00
_cell.angle_beta   90.00
_cell.angle_gamma   90.00
#
_symmetry.space_group_name_H-M   'P 1'
#
loop_
_entity.id
_entity.type
_entity.pdbx_description
1 polymer ?
#
loop_
_entity_poly.entity_id
_entity_poly.type
_entity_poly.pdbx_seq_one_letter_code
_entity_poly.pdbx_strand_id
1 'polypeptide(L)'
;VAVINPPAWMQAGSYPARTDRLVVSALLSYPGFAVDEPYPTRIRQGVKPSYQNQQLKVRAAPTPNMTVIVSGGICFIDQHDTGGQGTYVCVNDGDVTLNVQPAGGAGQYRKDTVVAAVYDAEYAGSVSEWRLEIIQGPYAATAGATVRGTLPNNAQVLADIAIGPSQTSVSAANITDVRNYSVALGGAVPVSSSVDLARPHPAQLRYRMDTDTWVYGKSDGTTAVLLDSAGASPIGKALRARKTADTARANTTTLAPDDHLSIAVAANATYEMDGVLYISSASLTPDFNVAINGPTGAGGQWNIVGPPAAAPTSAAVSDADVQRMAATTINGGSRSYGIANTGTIYGLPVHGLVETAGTAGNVSVDWAPTVSNATSVNLKRYSWLRLTRVA
;
A
#
# COMPACT_ATOMS: atom_id res chain seq x y z
N VAL A 1 12.77 3.99 41.98
CA VAL A 1 13.99 4.79 41.83
C VAL A 1 13.90 5.51 40.49
N ALA A 2 13.92 6.83 40.50
CA ALA A 2 13.74 7.64 39.27
C ALA A 2 15.06 7.83 38.48
N VAL A 3 16.21 7.74 39.15
CA VAL A 3 17.54 7.91 38.55
C VAL A 3 18.31 6.58 38.63
N ILE A 4 18.86 6.16 37.50
CA ILE A 4 19.67 4.92 37.43
C ILE A 4 21.15 5.32 37.54
N ASN A 5 21.78 4.87 38.61
CA ASN A 5 23.20 5.11 38.89
C ASN A 5 23.91 3.77 39.17
N PRO A 6 25.16 3.61 38.71
CA PRO A 6 25.90 4.49 37.81
C PRO A 6 25.38 4.40 36.36
N PRO A 7 25.65 5.40 35.50
CA PRO A 7 25.40 5.27 34.08
C PRO A 7 26.33 4.22 33.46
N ALA A 8 25.93 3.65 32.29
CA ALA A 8 26.74 2.66 31.60
C ALA A 8 28.13 3.22 31.22
N TRP A 9 29.13 2.34 31.26
CA TRP A 9 30.51 2.60 30.83
C TRP A 9 31.27 3.71 31.59
N MET A 10 30.90 3.99 32.82
CA MET A 10 31.76 4.78 33.69
C MET A 10 33.12 4.09 33.88
N GLN A 11 34.22 4.87 33.84
CA GLN A 11 35.59 4.33 33.95
C GLN A 11 35.92 3.72 35.34
N ALA A 12 35.25 4.17 36.36
CA ALA A 12 35.42 3.64 37.69
C ALA A 12 34.09 3.12 38.26
N GLY A 13 34.06 1.91 38.75
CA GLY A 13 32.90 1.31 39.41
C GLY A 13 32.40 0.04 38.72
N SER A 14 31.47 -0.61 39.38
CA SER A 14 30.73 -1.80 38.94
C SER A 14 29.26 -1.40 38.79
N TYR A 15 28.59 -1.87 37.72
CA TYR A 15 27.17 -1.62 37.48
C TYR A 15 26.45 -2.91 37.03
N PRO A 16 25.16 -3.02 37.28
CA PRO A 16 24.41 -4.23 36.90
C PRO A 16 24.26 -4.35 35.38
N ALA A 17 24.15 -5.57 34.86
CA ALA A 17 23.91 -5.88 33.45
C ALA A 17 22.65 -5.19 32.88
N ARG A 18 21.67 -4.85 33.73
CA ARG A 18 20.52 -4.03 33.36
C ARG A 18 20.94 -2.70 32.75
N THR A 19 21.99 -2.07 33.27
CA THR A 19 22.48 -0.77 32.74
C THR A 19 22.99 -0.90 31.30
N ASP A 20 23.69 -1.99 30.97
CA ASP A 20 24.10 -2.26 29.59
C ASP A 20 22.90 -2.51 28.67
N ARG A 21 21.92 -3.27 29.15
CA ARG A 21 20.69 -3.49 28.38
C ARG A 21 19.92 -2.20 28.09
N LEU A 22 19.91 -1.25 29.03
CA LEU A 22 19.30 0.06 28.83
C LEU A 22 20.01 0.92 27.78
N VAL A 23 21.33 0.76 27.59
CA VAL A 23 22.04 1.41 26.48
C VAL A 23 21.51 0.94 25.12
N VAL A 24 21.30 -0.37 24.98
CA VAL A 24 20.69 -0.93 23.77
C VAL A 24 19.27 -0.39 23.58
N SER A 25 18.46 -0.35 24.65
CA SER A 25 17.10 0.22 24.60
C SER A 25 17.10 1.67 24.14
N ALA A 26 18.04 2.49 24.60
CA ALA A 26 18.14 3.91 24.25
C ALA A 26 18.43 4.16 22.77
N LEU A 27 18.98 3.17 22.05
CA LEU A 27 19.35 3.29 20.62
C LEU A 27 18.24 2.79 19.68
N LEU A 28 17.25 2.04 20.20
CA LEU A 28 16.22 1.39 19.41
C LEU A 28 14.91 2.17 19.41
N SER A 29 14.09 1.93 18.39
CA SER A 29 12.84 2.65 18.17
C SER A 29 11.76 2.29 19.21
N TYR A 30 10.78 3.17 19.33
CA TYR A 30 9.63 3.08 20.23
C TYR A 30 8.83 1.79 20.04
N PRO A 31 8.22 1.22 21.11
CA PRO A 31 7.47 -0.04 21.03
C PRO A 31 6.25 0.02 20.12
N GLY A 32 5.47 1.10 20.19
CA GLY A 32 4.28 1.29 19.38
C GLY A 32 3.02 0.58 19.88
N PHE A 33 3.04 0.01 21.09
CA PHE A 33 1.88 -0.59 21.74
C PHE A 33 1.50 0.20 23.00
N ALA A 34 0.20 0.46 23.16
CA ALA A 34 -0.29 1.26 24.29
C ALA A 34 0.06 0.70 25.66
N VAL A 35 0.20 -0.61 25.76
CA VAL A 35 0.60 -1.29 27.02
C VAL A 35 2.05 -1.02 27.41
N ASP A 36 2.89 -0.64 26.46
CA ASP A 36 4.31 -0.35 26.66
C ASP A 36 4.60 1.15 26.87
N GLU A 37 3.67 2.05 26.48
CA GLU A 37 3.82 3.50 26.62
C GLU A 37 4.16 3.98 28.02
N PRO A 38 3.61 3.40 29.13
CA PRO A 38 3.99 3.81 30.47
C PRO A 38 5.43 3.47 30.86
N TYR A 39 6.12 2.67 30.04
CA TYR A 39 7.47 2.21 30.35
C TYR A 39 8.50 2.85 29.39
N PRO A 40 9.17 3.93 29.79
CA PRO A 40 10.04 4.72 28.90
C PRO A 40 11.28 3.99 28.38
N THR A 41 11.59 2.83 28.97
CA THR A 41 12.75 1.99 28.55
C THR A 41 12.36 0.87 27.60
N ARG A 42 11.08 0.72 27.27
CA ARG A 42 10.58 -0.26 26.30
C ARG A 42 10.99 0.11 24.88
N ILE A 43 11.21 -0.92 24.07
CA ILE A 43 11.56 -0.78 22.67
C ILE A 43 10.60 -1.54 21.76
N ARG A 44 10.63 -1.22 20.47
CA ARG A 44 10.08 -2.10 19.44
C ARG A 44 10.99 -3.30 19.30
N GLN A 45 10.63 -4.39 19.97
CA GLN A 45 11.37 -5.64 19.79
C GLN A 45 11.20 -6.18 18.37
N GLY A 46 12.20 -6.93 17.90
CA GLY A 46 12.16 -7.50 16.55
C GLY A 46 13.50 -7.99 16.06
N VAL A 47 13.48 -8.49 14.85
CA VAL A 47 14.65 -8.99 14.14
C VAL A 47 15.38 -7.83 13.48
N LYS A 48 16.70 -7.89 13.40
CA LYS A 48 17.50 -6.92 12.65
C LYS A 48 17.17 -7.01 11.16
N PRO A 49 16.80 -5.93 10.45
CA PRO A 49 16.61 -5.95 9.02
C PRO A 49 17.87 -6.35 8.27
N SER A 50 17.74 -7.07 7.15
CA SER A 50 18.87 -7.45 6.30
C SER A 50 18.51 -7.47 4.84
N TYR A 51 19.53 -7.40 3.98
CA TYR A 51 19.38 -7.65 2.57
C TYR A 51 18.78 -9.06 2.35
N GLN A 52 17.81 -9.20 1.48
CA GLN A 52 17.04 -10.42 1.24
C GLN A 52 16.21 -10.94 2.42
N ASN A 53 16.11 -10.20 3.51
CA ASN A 53 15.23 -10.52 4.64
C ASN A 53 15.45 -11.93 5.23
N GLN A 54 16.72 -12.37 5.39
CA GLN A 54 17.04 -13.73 5.82
C GLN A 54 17.29 -13.89 7.33
N GLN A 55 17.45 -12.81 8.10
CA GLN A 55 17.73 -12.87 9.54
C GLN A 55 16.62 -13.60 10.30
N LEU A 56 16.98 -14.69 11.01
CA LEU A 56 16.05 -15.55 11.77
C LEU A 56 14.79 -15.95 10.96
N LYS A 57 14.94 -16.16 9.65
CA LYS A 57 13.84 -16.58 8.79
C LYS A 57 13.56 -18.06 9.00
N VAL A 58 12.29 -18.39 9.23
CA VAL A 58 11.82 -19.77 9.31
C VAL A 58 11.50 -20.28 7.90
N ARG A 59 12.02 -21.43 7.53
CA ARG A 59 11.82 -22.07 6.24
C ARG A 59 11.61 -23.57 6.40
N ALA A 60 10.96 -24.19 5.43
CA ALA A 60 10.83 -25.64 5.37
C ALA A 60 12.19 -26.29 5.12
N ALA A 61 12.36 -27.52 5.55
CA ALA A 61 13.50 -28.35 5.16
C ALA A 61 13.54 -28.53 3.64
N PRO A 62 14.72 -28.65 2.99
CA PRO A 62 14.85 -28.85 1.55
C PRO A 62 14.03 -30.06 1.06
N THR A 63 14.01 -31.14 1.80
CA THR A 63 13.03 -32.24 1.65
C THR A 63 12.03 -32.10 2.79
N PRO A 64 10.77 -31.71 2.49
CA PRO A 64 9.77 -31.46 3.53
C PRO A 64 9.55 -32.67 4.44
N ASN A 65 9.64 -32.43 5.73
CA ASN A 65 9.37 -33.39 6.81
C ASN A 65 8.77 -32.60 8.00
N MET A 66 8.64 -33.23 9.17
CA MET A 66 8.14 -32.56 10.40
C MET A 66 9.25 -31.75 11.10
N THR A 67 10.01 -30.96 10.32
CA THR A 67 10.98 -30.00 10.84
C THR A 67 10.90 -28.66 10.10
N VAL A 68 11.38 -27.60 10.74
CA VAL A 68 11.65 -26.31 10.14
C VAL A 68 13.06 -25.86 10.45
N ILE A 69 13.61 -24.98 9.61
CA ILE A 69 14.97 -24.44 9.77
C ILE A 69 14.84 -22.95 10.06
N VAL A 70 15.48 -22.47 11.11
CA VAL A 70 15.64 -21.05 11.43
C VAL A 70 17.03 -20.62 11.02
N SER A 71 17.13 -19.65 10.10
CA SER A 71 18.43 -19.14 9.64
C SER A 71 19.16 -18.33 10.71
N GLY A 72 20.46 -18.12 10.51
CA GLY A 72 21.26 -17.20 11.32
C GLY A 72 20.68 -15.79 11.34
N GLY A 73 20.95 -15.05 12.42
CA GLY A 73 20.49 -13.68 12.54
C GLY A 73 20.51 -13.13 13.96
N ILE A 74 20.11 -11.85 14.07
CA ILE A 74 20.09 -11.11 15.33
C ILE A 74 18.68 -10.63 15.61
N CYS A 75 18.22 -10.76 16.84
CA CYS A 75 17.01 -10.10 17.32
C CYS A 75 17.24 -9.37 18.63
N PHE A 76 16.36 -8.39 18.86
CA PHE A 76 16.30 -7.59 20.06
C PHE A 76 15.01 -7.92 20.80
N ILE A 77 15.12 -8.44 22.00
CA ILE A 77 13.98 -8.87 22.81
C ILE A 77 13.91 -8.01 24.04
N ASP A 78 12.79 -7.32 24.22
CA ASP A 78 12.54 -6.49 25.37
C ASP A 78 12.15 -7.35 26.58
N GLN A 79 12.59 -6.98 27.77
CA GLN A 79 12.31 -7.74 28.99
C GLN A 79 10.90 -7.39 29.51
N HIS A 80 9.99 -8.35 29.58
CA HIS A 80 8.58 -8.18 29.92
C HIS A 80 8.15 -8.83 31.25
N ASP A 81 9.02 -9.57 31.93
CA ASP A 81 8.68 -10.20 33.25
C ASP A 81 8.49 -9.13 34.32
N THR A 82 9.27 -8.03 34.24
CA THR A 82 9.12 -6.88 35.12
C THR A 82 9.26 -5.59 34.28
N GLY A 83 8.66 -4.48 34.72
CA GLY A 83 8.66 -3.23 33.95
C GLY A 83 10.06 -2.67 33.68
N GLY A 84 10.44 -2.50 32.42
CA GLY A 84 11.56 -1.67 32.00
C GLY A 84 12.96 -2.14 32.37
N GLN A 85 13.27 -3.40 32.15
CA GLN A 85 14.59 -3.99 32.49
C GLN A 85 15.60 -3.97 31.33
N GLY A 86 15.24 -3.37 30.21
CA GLY A 86 16.10 -3.21 29.04
C GLY A 86 16.05 -4.37 28.05
N THR A 87 16.89 -4.30 27.02
CA THR A 87 16.80 -5.15 25.83
C THR A 87 17.91 -6.19 25.79
N TYR A 88 17.54 -7.44 25.57
CA TYR A 88 18.49 -8.52 25.26
C TYR A 88 18.84 -8.50 23.77
N VAL A 89 20.12 -8.74 23.46
CA VAL A 89 20.61 -8.96 22.10
C VAL A 89 20.86 -10.44 21.91
N CYS A 90 20.06 -11.09 21.10
CA CYS A 90 20.13 -12.53 20.85
C CYS A 90 20.72 -12.79 19.46
N VAL A 91 21.77 -13.59 19.39
CA VAL A 91 22.52 -13.88 18.16
C VAL A 91 22.48 -15.38 17.87
N ASN A 92 22.02 -15.73 16.67
CA ASN A 92 22.15 -17.07 16.09
C ASN A 92 23.11 -16.97 14.90
N ASP A 93 24.25 -17.66 14.93
CA ASP A 93 25.30 -17.56 13.91
C ASP A 93 25.18 -18.58 12.76
N GLY A 94 24.15 -19.44 12.82
CA GLY A 94 23.94 -20.46 11.79
C GLY A 94 22.50 -20.97 11.71
N ASP A 95 22.28 -21.94 10.83
CA ASP A 95 20.99 -22.61 10.69
C ASP A 95 20.70 -23.52 11.89
N VAL A 96 19.50 -23.42 12.45
CA VAL A 96 19.00 -24.27 13.54
C VAL A 96 17.78 -25.04 13.05
N THR A 97 17.80 -26.36 13.15
CA THR A 97 16.65 -27.22 12.85
C THR A 97 15.80 -27.44 14.09
N LEU A 98 14.50 -27.18 13.98
CA LEU A 98 13.52 -27.39 15.05
C LEU A 98 12.52 -28.47 14.64
N ASN A 99 12.22 -29.38 15.57
CA ASN A 99 11.25 -30.44 15.37
C ASN A 99 9.83 -29.94 15.64
N VAL A 100 8.94 -30.10 14.67
CA VAL A 100 7.51 -29.86 14.81
C VAL A 100 6.85 -31.12 15.38
N GLN A 101 6.07 -30.95 16.41
CA GLN A 101 5.34 -32.07 17.02
C GLN A 101 4.40 -32.75 16.00
N PRO A 102 4.21 -34.08 16.04
CA PRO A 102 3.31 -34.79 15.16
C PRO A 102 1.93 -34.16 15.09
N ALA A 103 1.30 -34.23 13.91
CA ALA A 103 -0.05 -33.74 13.71
C ALA A 103 -1.07 -34.55 14.51
N GLY A 104 -2.20 -33.94 14.82
CA GLY A 104 -3.34 -34.62 15.41
C GLY A 104 -4.12 -35.48 14.41
N GLY A 105 -5.12 -36.21 14.90
CA GLY A 105 -6.04 -37.02 14.07
C GLY A 105 -7.03 -36.18 13.27
N ALA A 106 -8.02 -36.82 12.70
CA ALA A 106 -9.08 -36.17 11.91
C ALA A 106 -9.79 -35.05 12.71
N GLY A 107 -9.98 -33.88 12.08
CA GLY A 107 -10.60 -32.71 12.71
C GLY A 107 -9.73 -31.98 13.73
N GLN A 108 -8.45 -32.27 13.81
CA GLN A 108 -7.51 -31.63 14.74
C GLN A 108 -6.52 -30.74 13.98
N TYR A 109 -6.87 -29.47 13.85
CA TYR A 109 -5.99 -28.42 13.30
C TYR A 109 -5.30 -27.68 14.43
N ARG A 110 -4.07 -27.19 14.21
CA ARG A 110 -3.40 -26.32 15.18
C ARG A 110 -2.48 -25.31 14.48
N LYS A 111 -2.11 -24.29 15.23
CA LYS A 111 -1.13 -23.26 14.81
C LYS A 111 0.04 -23.31 15.78
N ASP A 112 1.16 -23.88 15.35
CA ASP A 112 2.39 -23.85 16.09
C ASP A 112 3.14 -22.55 15.80
N THR A 113 3.87 -22.03 16.78
CA THR A 113 4.56 -20.74 16.65
C THR A 113 6.04 -20.90 16.95
N VAL A 114 6.88 -20.50 16.00
CA VAL A 114 8.33 -20.43 16.19
C VAL A 114 8.67 -19.10 16.86
N VAL A 115 9.41 -19.17 17.97
CA VAL A 115 9.81 -18.01 18.74
C VAL A 115 11.31 -18.02 19.03
N ALA A 116 11.88 -16.83 19.20
CA ALA A 116 13.12 -16.59 19.90
C ALA A 116 12.75 -16.10 21.30
N ALA A 117 13.11 -16.84 22.34
CA ALA A 117 12.69 -16.56 23.71
C ALA A 117 13.89 -16.45 24.66
N VAL A 118 13.82 -15.48 25.58
CA VAL A 118 14.81 -15.28 26.65
C VAL A 118 14.19 -15.68 27.98
N TYR A 119 14.90 -16.50 28.70
CA TYR A 119 14.63 -16.90 30.08
C TYR A 119 15.72 -16.30 30.93
N ASP A 120 15.37 -15.53 31.95
CA ASP A 120 16.33 -14.90 32.87
C ASP A 120 15.88 -15.14 34.32
N ALA A 121 16.58 -16.02 34.99
CA ALA A 121 16.28 -16.43 36.38
C ALA A 121 16.34 -15.25 37.37
N GLU A 122 16.98 -14.15 37.04
CA GLU A 122 16.95 -12.93 37.86
C GLU A 122 15.54 -12.35 38.00
N TYR A 123 14.66 -12.54 36.98
CA TYR A 123 13.33 -11.98 36.98
C TYR A 123 12.23 -13.03 37.08
N ALA A 124 12.41 -14.17 36.43
CA ALA A 124 11.40 -15.22 36.43
C ALA A 124 12.01 -16.60 36.16
N GLY A 125 11.48 -17.62 36.85
CA GLY A 125 11.89 -19.01 36.64
C GLY A 125 13.24 -19.35 37.28
N SER A 126 13.95 -20.37 36.74
CA SER A 126 15.19 -20.92 37.29
C SER A 126 16.29 -21.11 36.24
N VAL A 127 16.08 -20.62 35.00
CA VAL A 127 16.98 -20.83 33.88
C VAL A 127 17.39 -19.48 33.30
N SER A 128 18.67 -19.32 32.96
CA SER A 128 19.19 -18.13 32.28
C SER A 128 19.78 -18.55 30.94
N GLU A 129 18.97 -18.46 29.89
CA GLU A 129 19.34 -18.77 28.51
C GLU A 129 18.41 -18.10 27.51
N TRP A 130 18.82 -18.00 26.24
CA TRP A 130 17.90 -17.78 25.16
C TRP A 130 17.89 -18.98 24.21
N ARG A 131 16.77 -19.20 23.55
CA ARG A 131 16.63 -20.32 22.63
C ARG A 131 15.62 -20.01 21.49
N LEU A 132 15.80 -20.75 20.40
CA LEU A 132 14.82 -20.87 19.34
C LEU A 132 13.97 -22.10 19.64
N GLU A 133 12.66 -21.96 19.71
CA GLU A 133 11.77 -23.05 20.04
C GLU A 133 10.41 -22.95 19.34
N ILE A 134 9.66 -24.04 19.34
CA ILE A 134 8.30 -24.09 18.81
C ILE A 134 7.32 -24.21 19.97
N ILE A 135 6.43 -23.23 20.07
CA ILE A 135 5.31 -23.27 20.99
C ILE A 135 4.13 -23.93 20.28
N GLN A 136 3.71 -25.08 20.78
CA GLN A 136 2.58 -25.82 20.22
C GLN A 136 1.27 -25.09 20.51
N GLY A 137 0.43 -24.89 19.48
CA GLY A 137 -0.91 -24.37 19.64
C GLY A 137 -1.92 -25.40 20.11
N PRO A 138 -3.07 -24.99 20.68
CA PRO A 138 -4.16 -25.89 20.98
C PRO A 138 -4.81 -26.42 19.70
N TYR A 139 -5.38 -27.62 19.79
CA TYR A 139 -6.17 -28.17 18.69
C TYR A 139 -7.50 -27.44 18.51
N ALA A 140 -7.89 -27.23 17.26
CA ALA A 140 -9.16 -26.64 16.85
C ALA A 140 -9.84 -27.52 15.80
N ALA A 141 -11.17 -27.44 15.70
CA ALA A 141 -11.95 -28.24 14.77
C ALA A 141 -11.78 -27.81 13.29
N THR A 142 -11.34 -26.57 13.05
CA THR A 142 -11.11 -26.02 11.70
C THR A 142 -9.81 -25.21 11.65
N ALA A 143 -9.23 -25.09 10.47
CA ALA A 143 -8.01 -24.29 10.28
C ALA A 143 -8.20 -22.80 10.67
N GLY A 144 -9.36 -22.22 10.41
CA GLY A 144 -9.66 -20.82 10.74
C GLY A 144 -9.85 -20.54 12.24
N ALA A 145 -10.08 -21.57 13.06
CA ALA A 145 -10.27 -21.45 14.50
C ALA A 145 -8.96 -21.66 15.30
N THR A 146 -7.84 -21.92 14.61
CA THR A 146 -6.56 -22.18 15.29
C THR A 146 -6.00 -20.87 15.89
N VAL A 147 -5.47 -20.98 17.11
CA VAL A 147 -4.80 -19.90 17.84
C VAL A 147 -3.40 -20.33 18.25
N ARG A 148 -2.53 -19.39 18.56
CA ARG A 148 -1.22 -19.67 19.15
C ARG A 148 -1.35 -20.24 20.55
N GLY A 149 -0.40 -21.04 20.95
CA GLY A 149 -0.22 -21.43 22.36
C GLY A 149 0.22 -20.23 23.21
N THR A 150 0.30 -20.41 24.52
CA THR A 150 0.79 -19.39 25.45
C THR A 150 2.28 -19.14 25.19
N LEU A 151 2.61 -17.92 24.77
CA LEU A 151 3.98 -17.52 24.49
C LEU A 151 4.72 -17.14 25.79
N PRO A 152 6.05 -17.34 25.86
CA PRO A 152 6.88 -16.78 26.92
C PRO A 152 6.80 -15.24 26.91
N ASN A 153 6.91 -14.61 28.08
CA ASN A 153 6.84 -13.15 28.22
C ASN A 153 7.90 -12.42 27.36
N ASN A 154 9.13 -12.95 27.38
CA ASN A 154 10.27 -12.37 26.65
C ASN A 154 10.48 -13.15 25.34
N ALA A 155 9.51 -13.12 24.43
CA ALA A 155 9.57 -13.82 23.17
C ALA A 155 9.34 -12.90 21.97
N GLN A 156 10.19 -13.06 20.96
CA GLN A 156 9.98 -12.53 19.61
C GLN A 156 9.40 -13.62 18.73
N VAL A 157 8.20 -13.42 18.23
CA VAL A 157 7.59 -14.35 17.28
C VAL A 157 8.28 -14.24 15.92
N LEU A 158 8.63 -15.39 15.33
CA LEU A 158 9.31 -15.49 14.04
C LEU A 158 8.38 -15.98 12.93
N ALA A 159 7.63 -17.06 13.17
CA ALA A 159 6.68 -17.59 12.19
C ALA A 159 5.56 -18.37 12.86
N ASP A 160 4.41 -18.42 12.20
CA ASP A 160 3.33 -19.36 12.48
C ASP A 160 3.38 -20.52 11.50
N ILE A 161 3.15 -21.74 11.99
CA ILE A 161 3.11 -22.98 11.22
C ILE A 161 1.70 -23.54 11.30
N ALA A 162 1.02 -23.61 10.16
CA ALA A 162 -0.29 -24.26 10.06
C ALA A 162 -0.13 -25.79 9.97
N ILE A 163 -0.67 -26.52 10.93
CA ILE A 163 -0.66 -27.98 10.97
C ILE A 163 -2.08 -28.50 10.78
N GLY A 164 -2.28 -29.22 9.68
CA GLY A 164 -3.55 -29.93 9.39
C GLY A 164 -3.62 -31.33 10.02
N PRO A 165 -4.82 -31.96 9.97
CA PRO A 165 -5.00 -33.33 10.47
C PRO A 165 -4.10 -34.33 9.74
N SER A 166 -3.47 -35.24 10.49
CA SER A 166 -2.61 -36.32 9.95
C SER A 166 -1.47 -35.84 9.03
N GLN A 167 -1.06 -34.58 9.14
CA GLN A 167 0.03 -34.01 8.34
C GLN A 167 1.36 -34.64 8.71
N THR A 168 2.15 -35.04 7.71
CA THR A 168 3.45 -35.75 7.89
C THR A 168 4.65 -34.89 7.49
N SER A 169 4.43 -33.69 6.95
CA SER A 169 5.51 -32.77 6.57
C SER A 169 5.06 -31.32 6.62
N VAL A 170 6.01 -30.42 6.87
CA VAL A 170 5.83 -28.97 6.80
C VAL A 170 6.49 -28.45 5.52
N SER A 171 5.71 -27.87 4.64
CA SER A 171 6.16 -27.19 3.41
C SER A 171 6.22 -25.68 3.61
N ALA A 172 6.76 -24.96 2.64
CA ALA A 172 6.78 -23.48 2.65
C ALA A 172 5.36 -22.87 2.75
N ALA A 173 4.35 -23.53 2.16
CA ALA A 173 2.96 -23.07 2.21
C ALA A 173 2.33 -23.14 3.62
N ASN A 174 2.90 -23.94 4.52
CA ASN A 174 2.44 -24.03 5.91
C ASN A 174 3.01 -22.93 6.81
N ILE A 175 4.06 -22.21 6.35
CA ILE A 175 4.82 -21.27 7.17
C ILE A 175 4.42 -19.84 6.82
N THR A 176 3.92 -19.11 7.79
CA THR A 176 3.64 -17.68 7.66
C THR A 176 4.71 -16.89 8.41
N ASP A 177 5.47 -16.07 7.69
CA ASP A 177 6.47 -15.17 8.28
C ASP A 177 5.75 -14.03 9.02
N VAL A 178 5.98 -13.92 10.32
CA VAL A 178 5.33 -12.92 11.18
C VAL A 178 6.35 -12.12 11.99
N ARG A 179 7.61 -12.07 11.52
CA ARG A 179 8.68 -11.32 12.19
C ARG A 179 8.37 -9.82 12.21
N ASN A 180 8.50 -9.22 13.36
CA ASN A 180 8.65 -7.78 13.49
C ASN A 180 10.12 -7.39 13.29
N TYR A 181 10.35 -6.16 12.89
CA TYR A 181 11.70 -5.63 12.69
C TYR A 181 11.99 -4.53 13.69
N SER A 182 13.20 -4.53 14.25
CA SER A 182 13.72 -3.47 15.11
C SER A 182 14.74 -2.64 14.35
N VAL A 183 14.68 -1.34 14.50
CA VAL A 183 15.60 -0.38 13.88
C VAL A 183 16.05 0.65 14.92
N ALA A 184 17.16 1.32 14.64
CA ALA A 184 17.61 2.45 15.45
C ALA A 184 16.60 3.61 15.41
N LEU A 185 16.65 4.48 16.40
CA LEU A 185 15.89 5.73 16.42
C LEU A 185 16.09 6.52 15.12
N GLY A 186 15.00 6.98 14.53
CA GLY A 186 15.03 7.66 13.23
C GLY A 186 15.17 6.76 12.02
N GLY A 187 15.33 5.45 12.19
CA GLY A 187 15.38 4.49 11.08
C GLY A 187 14.00 4.26 10.46
N ALA A 188 13.99 3.89 9.17
CA ALA A 188 12.78 3.43 8.49
C ALA A 188 12.48 1.99 8.88
N VAL A 189 11.27 1.73 9.35
CA VAL A 189 10.84 0.40 9.83
C VAL A 189 10.23 -0.39 8.69
N PRO A 190 10.80 -1.54 8.28
CA PRO A 190 10.09 -2.48 7.42
C PRO A 190 8.89 -3.07 8.17
N VAL A 191 7.72 -3.08 7.56
CA VAL A 191 6.50 -3.64 8.17
C VAL A 191 5.77 -4.52 7.18
N SER A 192 5.22 -5.62 7.69
CA SER A 192 4.22 -6.41 6.97
C SER A 192 2.85 -6.01 7.49
N SER A 193 2.03 -5.37 6.67
CA SER A 193 0.76 -4.77 7.11
C SER A 193 -0.22 -5.76 7.71
N SER A 194 -0.14 -7.03 7.34
CA SER A 194 -1.02 -8.08 7.84
C SER A 194 -0.67 -8.59 9.24
N VAL A 195 0.56 -8.36 9.71
CA VAL A 195 1.07 -8.93 10.97
C VAL A 195 1.67 -7.91 11.94
N ASP A 196 2.06 -6.75 11.45
CA ASP A 196 2.65 -5.69 12.27
C ASP A 196 1.57 -4.72 12.76
N LEU A 197 1.07 -4.97 13.96
CA LEU A 197 0.01 -4.19 14.60
C LEU A 197 0.54 -3.00 15.41
N ALA A 198 1.86 -2.82 15.51
CA ALA A 198 2.43 -1.72 16.27
C ALA A 198 2.07 -0.37 15.63
N ARG A 199 1.57 0.56 16.45
CA ARG A 199 1.25 1.92 16.02
C ARG A 199 2.54 2.69 15.72
N PRO A 200 2.56 3.55 14.69
CA PRO A 200 3.68 4.45 14.47
C PRO A 200 3.70 5.56 15.52
N HIS A 201 4.88 5.99 15.94
CA HIS A 201 4.97 7.30 16.57
C HIS A 201 4.87 8.41 15.49
N PRO A 202 4.53 9.66 15.86
CA PRO A 202 4.47 10.76 14.90
C PRO A 202 5.77 10.90 14.12
N ALA A 203 5.66 11.08 12.81
CA ALA A 203 6.77 11.18 11.84
C ALA A 203 7.62 9.91 11.64
N GLN A 204 7.29 8.76 12.24
CA GLN A 204 8.01 7.51 11.97
C GLN A 204 7.84 7.09 10.52
N LEU A 205 8.94 6.92 9.80
CA LEU A 205 8.94 6.36 8.46
C LEU A 205 8.81 4.84 8.51
N ARG A 206 7.93 4.28 7.68
CA ARG A 206 7.72 2.85 7.52
C ARG A 206 7.69 2.47 6.04
N TYR A 207 8.30 1.34 5.71
CA TYR A 207 8.18 0.71 4.41
C TYR A 207 7.26 -0.49 4.50
N ARG A 208 6.14 -0.46 3.82
CA ARG A 208 5.17 -1.57 3.75
C ARG A 208 5.63 -2.57 2.70
N MET A 209 6.07 -3.74 3.16
CA MET A 209 6.63 -4.79 2.30
C MET A 209 5.58 -5.52 1.46
N ASP A 210 4.31 -5.46 1.84
CA ASP A 210 3.20 -6.09 1.13
C ASP A 210 2.70 -5.26 -0.07
N THR A 211 2.89 -3.96 -0.04
CA THR A 211 2.39 -3.02 -1.05
C THR A 211 3.49 -2.17 -1.69
N ASP A 212 4.75 -2.38 -1.29
CA ASP A 212 5.91 -1.59 -1.71
C ASP A 212 5.69 -0.08 -1.57
N THR A 213 5.04 0.36 -0.46
CA THR A 213 4.71 1.76 -0.24
C THR A 213 5.46 2.35 0.96
N TRP A 214 5.83 3.62 0.85
CA TRP A 214 6.32 4.39 1.98
C TRP A 214 5.18 5.10 2.68
N VAL A 215 5.10 4.94 4.00
CA VAL A 215 4.13 5.61 4.85
C VAL A 215 4.82 6.31 6.02
N TYR A 216 4.16 7.30 6.61
CA TYR A 216 4.62 7.95 7.84
C TYR A 216 3.53 7.93 8.91
N GLY A 217 3.95 7.96 10.17
CA GLY A 217 3.07 8.03 11.33
C GLY A 217 2.49 9.43 11.51
N LYS A 218 1.18 9.52 11.75
CA LYS A 218 0.49 10.74 12.13
C LYS A 218 0.36 10.84 13.65
N SER A 219 0.04 12.04 14.15
CA SER A 219 -0.16 12.31 15.58
C SER A 219 -1.32 11.53 16.21
N ASP A 220 -2.29 11.08 15.40
CA ASP A 220 -3.42 10.25 15.83
C ASP A 220 -3.07 8.74 15.91
N GLY A 221 -1.81 8.36 15.63
CA GLY A 221 -1.33 6.99 15.60
C GLY A 221 -1.75 6.19 14.37
N THR A 222 -2.31 6.82 13.35
CA THR A 222 -2.56 6.23 12.03
C THR A 222 -1.38 6.50 11.08
N THR A 223 -1.43 5.95 9.87
CA THR A 223 -0.43 6.20 8.84
C THR A 223 -1.03 6.94 7.64
N ALA A 224 -0.19 7.70 6.94
CA ALA A 224 -0.50 8.23 5.62
C ALA A 224 0.57 7.83 4.62
N VAL A 225 0.18 7.66 3.36
CA VAL A 225 1.11 7.31 2.27
C VAL A 225 1.97 8.51 1.94
N LEU A 226 3.29 8.31 1.96
CA LEU A 226 4.28 9.28 1.49
C LEU A 226 4.58 9.07 0.01
N LEU A 227 4.89 7.83 -0.37
CA LEU A 227 5.14 7.42 -1.76
C LEU A 227 4.41 6.10 -2.03
N ASP A 228 3.79 5.99 -3.23
CA ASP A 228 3.18 4.75 -3.71
C ASP A 228 4.25 3.76 -4.22
N SER A 229 3.84 2.57 -4.65
CA SER A 229 4.72 1.52 -5.18
C SER A 229 5.48 1.93 -6.46
N ALA A 230 5.06 3.00 -7.14
CA ALA A 230 5.77 3.59 -8.27
C ALA A 230 6.72 4.73 -7.86
N GLY A 231 6.88 4.98 -6.54
CA GLY A 231 7.71 6.06 -6.00
C GLY A 231 7.10 7.46 -6.20
N ALA A 232 5.80 7.57 -6.40
CA ALA A 232 5.11 8.84 -6.60
C ALA A 232 4.24 9.21 -5.39
N SER A 233 4.21 10.51 -5.03
CA SER A 233 3.24 11.04 -4.07
C SER A 233 1.82 10.89 -4.62
N PRO A 234 0.82 10.47 -3.80
CA PRO A 234 -0.57 10.43 -4.23
C PRO A 234 -1.09 11.79 -4.68
N ILE A 235 -0.70 12.85 -3.99
CA ILE A 235 -1.06 14.24 -4.31
C ILE A 235 -0.06 14.80 -5.33
N GLY A 236 -0.58 15.47 -6.37
CA GLY A 236 0.23 15.97 -7.49
C GLY A 236 0.54 14.92 -8.56
N LYS A 237 0.15 13.66 -8.36
CA LYS A 237 0.32 12.62 -9.38
C LYS A 237 -0.53 12.92 -10.60
N ALA A 238 0.15 13.09 -11.75
CA ALA A 238 -0.50 13.29 -13.05
C ALA A 238 -0.73 11.93 -13.73
N LEU A 239 -1.99 11.58 -13.92
CA LEU A 239 -2.45 10.45 -14.74
C LEU A 239 -2.71 10.94 -16.16
N ARG A 240 -2.31 10.20 -17.17
CA ARG A 240 -2.41 10.64 -18.57
C ARG A 240 -2.93 9.53 -19.47
N ALA A 241 -3.80 9.91 -20.40
CA ALA A 241 -4.20 9.10 -21.53
C ALA A 241 -3.94 9.87 -22.84
N ARG A 242 -3.50 9.18 -23.87
CA ARG A 242 -3.19 9.76 -25.19
C ARG A 242 -3.63 8.82 -26.29
N LYS A 243 -4.26 9.37 -27.31
CA LYS A 243 -4.59 8.60 -28.52
C LYS A 243 -3.34 8.28 -29.33
N THR A 244 -3.20 7.01 -29.68
CA THR A 244 -2.14 6.52 -30.53
C THR A 244 -2.59 6.29 -31.99
N ALA A 245 -3.90 6.29 -32.23
CA ALA A 245 -4.52 6.15 -33.55
C ALA A 245 -5.78 7.02 -33.65
N ASP A 246 -6.21 7.32 -34.86
CA ASP A 246 -7.49 7.97 -35.15
C ASP A 246 -8.63 6.98 -34.87
N THR A 247 -9.75 7.46 -34.31
CA THR A 247 -11.00 6.71 -34.21
C THR A 247 -12.07 7.46 -35.04
N ALA A 248 -12.70 6.74 -35.97
CA ALA A 248 -13.78 7.27 -36.81
C ALA A 248 -15.14 6.72 -36.34
N ARG A 249 -16.15 7.59 -36.26
CA ARG A 249 -17.53 7.18 -35.96
C ARG A 249 -18.48 7.76 -37.00
N ALA A 250 -19.33 6.91 -37.56
CA ALA A 250 -20.34 7.24 -38.57
C ALA A 250 -21.61 6.46 -38.28
N ASN A 251 -22.75 6.86 -38.87
CA ASN A 251 -24.03 6.15 -38.76
C ASN A 251 -24.49 5.90 -37.32
N THR A 252 -24.09 6.74 -36.37
CA THR A 252 -24.48 6.64 -34.96
C THR A 252 -24.53 8.01 -34.31
N THR A 253 -25.40 8.15 -33.30
CA THR A 253 -25.43 9.32 -32.40
C THR A 253 -25.27 8.88 -30.94
N THR A 254 -25.05 7.59 -30.72
CA THR A 254 -24.90 7.03 -29.37
C THR A 254 -23.49 7.33 -28.84
N LEU A 255 -23.41 8.09 -27.74
CA LEU A 255 -22.16 8.32 -27.03
C LEU A 255 -21.57 7.00 -26.55
N ALA A 256 -20.29 6.83 -26.78
CA ALA A 256 -19.53 5.70 -26.26
C ALA A 256 -18.13 6.15 -25.83
N PRO A 257 -17.49 5.46 -24.87
CA PRO A 257 -16.11 5.75 -24.46
C PRO A 257 -15.14 5.69 -25.64
N ASP A 258 -14.17 6.60 -25.65
CA ASP A 258 -13.03 6.51 -26.58
C ASP A 258 -12.07 5.40 -26.16
N ASP A 259 -11.54 4.67 -27.13
CA ASP A 259 -10.68 3.51 -26.95
C ASP A 259 -9.36 3.84 -26.20
N HIS A 260 -8.93 5.10 -26.20
CA HIS A 260 -7.64 5.52 -25.66
C HIS A 260 -7.77 6.58 -24.55
N LEU A 261 -8.86 7.35 -24.50
CA LEU A 261 -9.03 8.46 -23.56
C LEU A 261 -9.86 8.04 -22.33
N SER A 262 -9.35 7.07 -21.61
CA SER A 262 -9.91 6.56 -20.37
C SER A 262 -8.80 6.44 -19.33
N ILE A 263 -9.02 7.01 -18.14
CA ILE A 263 -8.03 7.10 -17.06
C ILE A 263 -8.61 6.52 -15.78
N ALA A 264 -7.97 5.52 -15.22
CA ALA A 264 -8.36 4.95 -13.93
C ALA A 264 -8.08 5.95 -12.80
N VAL A 265 -9.08 6.16 -11.94
CA VAL A 265 -9.05 7.08 -10.80
C VAL A 265 -9.40 6.38 -9.49
N ALA A 266 -8.82 6.84 -8.39
CA ALA A 266 -9.12 6.34 -7.05
C ALA A 266 -10.49 6.83 -6.55
N ALA A 267 -11.07 6.11 -5.60
CA ALA A 267 -12.22 6.60 -4.84
C ALA A 267 -11.82 7.73 -3.88
N ASN A 268 -12.79 8.56 -3.51
CA ASN A 268 -12.63 9.66 -2.54
C ASN A 268 -11.43 10.58 -2.87
N ALA A 269 -11.35 11.04 -4.10
CA ALA A 269 -10.24 11.83 -4.60
C ALA A 269 -10.73 12.96 -5.51
N THR A 270 -9.99 14.06 -5.54
CA THR A 270 -10.25 15.22 -6.41
C THR A 270 -9.14 15.34 -7.43
N TYR A 271 -9.50 15.55 -8.68
CA TYR A 271 -8.57 15.69 -9.81
C TYR A 271 -8.84 16.96 -10.59
N GLU A 272 -7.80 17.75 -10.84
CA GLU A 272 -7.80 18.73 -11.92
C GLU A 272 -7.66 18.01 -13.25
N MET A 273 -8.48 18.41 -14.21
CA MET A 273 -8.53 17.84 -15.56
C MET A 273 -8.14 18.87 -16.59
N ASP A 274 -7.24 18.49 -17.48
CA ASP A 274 -6.93 19.25 -18.67
C ASP A 274 -6.52 18.35 -19.86
N GLY A 275 -6.66 18.87 -21.06
CA GLY A 275 -6.40 18.09 -22.27
C GLY A 275 -6.68 18.86 -23.56
N VAL A 276 -6.49 18.17 -24.67
CA VAL A 276 -6.89 18.65 -26.00
C VAL A 276 -7.46 17.51 -26.81
N LEU A 277 -8.64 17.70 -27.38
CA LEU A 277 -9.27 16.79 -28.34
C LEU A 277 -9.08 17.34 -29.75
N TYR A 278 -8.41 16.62 -30.62
CA TYR A 278 -8.25 16.95 -32.02
C TYR A 278 -9.33 16.25 -32.84
N ILE A 279 -10.18 17.00 -33.48
CA ILE A 279 -11.31 16.49 -34.27
C ILE A 279 -11.26 16.93 -35.74
N SER A 280 -11.83 16.13 -36.63
CA SER A 280 -12.02 16.48 -38.03
C SER A 280 -13.18 15.70 -38.64
N SER A 281 -13.76 16.22 -39.72
CA SER A 281 -14.68 15.50 -40.60
C SER A 281 -14.52 15.93 -42.05
N ALA A 282 -14.88 15.07 -42.98
CA ALA A 282 -14.98 15.41 -44.41
C ALA A 282 -16.34 16.04 -44.78
N SER A 283 -17.23 16.27 -43.81
CA SER A 283 -18.53 16.93 -44.00
C SER A 283 -18.77 17.92 -42.85
N LEU A 284 -19.54 18.98 -43.13
CA LEU A 284 -19.96 19.95 -42.12
C LEU A 284 -21.20 19.51 -41.32
N THR A 285 -21.88 18.47 -41.77
CA THR A 285 -23.16 18.04 -41.18
C THR A 285 -22.98 17.24 -39.86
N PRO A 286 -22.06 16.25 -39.75
CA PRO A 286 -21.88 15.53 -38.54
C PRO A 286 -20.92 16.27 -37.60
N ASP A 287 -21.47 17.12 -36.75
CA ASP A 287 -20.71 17.76 -35.66
C ASP A 287 -20.27 16.78 -34.60
N PHE A 288 -19.36 17.22 -33.74
CA PHE A 288 -18.78 16.40 -32.64
C PHE A 288 -19.58 16.60 -31.35
N ASN A 289 -20.20 15.54 -30.84
CA ASN A 289 -20.88 15.49 -29.53
C ASN A 289 -20.01 14.74 -28.53
N VAL A 290 -19.76 15.32 -27.36
CA VAL A 290 -18.85 14.79 -26.36
C VAL A 290 -19.41 14.94 -24.95
N ALA A 291 -19.13 13.93 -24.09
CA ALA A 291 -19.36 13.96 -22.67
C ALA A 291 -18.09 13.53 -21.92
N ILE A 292 -17.93 13.99 -20.70
CA ILE A 292 -16.93 13.46 -19.77
C ILE A 292 -17.67 12.70 -18.70
N ASN A 293 -17.41 11.40 -18.62
CA ASN A 293 -18.02 10.51 -17.67
C ASN A 293 -16.97 10.01 -16.66
N GLY A 294 -17.41 9.80 -15.41
CA GLY A 294 -16.62 9.31 -14.30
C GLY A 294 -17.26 8.08 -13.64
N PRO A 295 -16.63 7.52 -12.60
CA PRO A 295 -17.20 6.44 -11.81
C PRO A 295 -18.57 6.80 -11.24
N THR A 296 -19.32 5.78 -10.82
CA THR A 296 -20.63 5.98 -10.17
C THR A 296 -20.52 6.92 -8.97
N GLY A 297 -21.33 7.97 -8.97
CA GLY A 297 -21.34 9.01 -7.92
C GLY A 297 -20.29 10.10 -8.10
N ALA A 298 -19.45 10.03 -9.14
CA ALA A 298 -18.51 11.12 -9.43
C ALA A 298 -19.27 12.40 -9.82
N GLY A 299 -18.75 13.54 -9.32
CA GLY A 299 -19.21 14.89 -9.57
C GLY A 299 -18.11 15.77 -10.16
N GLY A 300 -18.39 17.07 -10.21
CA GLY A 300 -17.48 18.06 -10.75
C GLY A 300 -18.00 18.71 -12.02
N GLN A 301 -17.19 19.57 -12.63
CA GLN A 301 -17.56 20.30 -13.83
C GLN A 301 -16.41 20.27 -14.86
N TRP A 302 -16.81 20.26 -16.13
CA TRP A 302 -15.88 20.36 -17.24
C TRP A 302 -16.38 21.34 -18.28
N ASN A 303 -15.46 21.88 -19.04
CA ASN A 303 -15.75 22.68 -20.25
C ASN A 303 -14.76 22.33 -21.35
N ILE A 304 -15.21 22.52 -22.57
CA ILE A 304 -14.39 22.43 -23.78
C ILE A 304 -14.57 23.73 -24.54
N VAL A 305 -13.48 24.29 -25.03
CA VAL A 305 -13.50 25.48 -25.86
C VAL A 305 -13.47 25.06 -27.31
N GLY A 306 -14.47 25.53 -28.10
CA GLY A 306 -14.55 25.19 -29.49
C GLY A 306 -15.75 25.85 -30.22
N PRO A 307 -15.83 25.72 -31.54
CA PRO A 307 -16.92 26.32 -32.31
C PRO A 307 -18.28 25.70 -31.94
N PRO A 308 -19.36 26.47 -31.87
CA PRO A 308 -20.70 25.95 -31.64
C PRO A 308 -21.18 25.07 -32.80
N ALA A 309 -22.00 24.05 -32.51
CA ALA A 309 -22.57 23.15 -33.53
C ALA A 309 -23.40 23.86 -34.63
N ALA A 310 -23.88 25.05 -34.35
CA ALA A 310 -24.58 25.91 -35.34
C ALA A 310 -23.64 26.98 -35.90
N ALA A 311 -22.32 26.73 -35.96
CA ALA A 311 -21.38 27.69 -36.55
C ALA A 311 -21.74 27.98 -38.01
N PRO A 312 -21.67 29.25 -38.46
CA PRO A 312 -21.96 29.58 -39.84
C PRO A 312 -20.99 28.86 -40.78
N THR A 313 -21.52 28.28 -41.84
CA THR A 313 -20.78 27.54 -42.89
C THR A 313 -19.96 28.42 -43.81
N SER A 314 -19.74 29.67 -43.48
CA SER A 314 -18.98 30.62 -44.29
C SER A 314 -17.48 30.39 -44.13
N ALA A 315 -16.77 30.30 -45.24
CA ALA A 315 -15.32 30.11 -45.29
C ALA A 315 -14.51 31.33 -44.82
N ALA A 316 -15.16 32.42 -44.46
CA ALA A 316 -14.55 33.58 -43.85
C ALA A 316 -14.61 33.46 -42.32
N VAL A 317 -13.67 32.73 -41.77
CA VAL A 317 -13.37 32.78 -40.34
C VAL A 317 -12.82 34.18 -40.07
N SER A 318 -13.65 35.05 -39.51
CA SER A 318 -13.18 36.34 -39.03
C SER A 318 -12.73 36.16 -37.58
N ASP A 319 -11.85 37.04 -37.09
CA ASP A 319 -11.34 37.07 -35.72
C ASP A 319 -12.45 37.23 -34.64
N ALA A 320 -13.72 37.24 -35.04
CA ALA A 320 -14.90 37.36 -34.18
C ALA A 320 -15.63 36.05 -33.95
N ASP A 321 -15.02 34.89 -34.12
CA ASP A 321 -15.64 33.59 -33.93
C ASP A 321 -16.08 33.40 -32.49
N VAL A 322 -17.39 33.20 -32.29
CA VAL A 322 -17.96 32.89 -31.00
C VAL A 322 -17.57 31.45 -30.61
N GLN A 323 -16.83 31.31 -29.52
CA GLN A 323 -16.48 30.02 -28.98
C GLN A 323 -17.46 29.60 -27.88
N ARG A 324 -17.78 28.32 -27.84
CA ARG A 324 -18.60 27.75 -26.78
C ARG A 324 -17.74 27.39 -25.58
N MET A 325 -18.08 27.94 -24.41
CA MET A 325 -17.35 27.74 -23.16
C MET A 325 -18.26 27.30 -22.01
N ALA A 326 -19.49 26.89 -22.26
CA ALA A 326 -20.44 26.52 -21.21
C ALA A 326 -19.99 25.26 -20.48
N ALA A 327 -19.91 25.35 -19.15
CA ALA A 327 -19.61 24.20 -18.30
C ALA A 327 -20.74 23.16 -18.30
N THR A 328 -20.37 21.92 -18.01
CA THR A 328 -21.28 20.78 -17.87
C THR A 328 -20.77 19.91 -16.71
N THR A 329 -21.69 19.25 -16.01
CA THR A 329 -21.31 18.35 -14.91
C THR A 329 -20.75 17.03 -15.42
N ILE A 330 -19.83 16.44 -14.66
CA ILE A 330 -19.41 15.05 -14.86
C ILE A 330 -20.65 14.15 -14.75
N ASN A 331 -20.80 13.19 -15.65
CA ASN A 331 -21.99 12.32 -15.77
C ASN A 331 -23.31 13.08 -16.06
N GLY A 332 -23.27 14.38 -16.35
CA GLY A 332 -24.43 15.27 -16.43
C GLY A 332 -24.90 15.62 -17.83
N GLY A 333 -24.37 14.97 -18.86
CA GLY A 333 -24.77 15.18 -20.25
C GLY A 333 -23.62 15.52 -21.19
N SER A 334 -23.98 15.83 -22.44
CA SER A 334 -23.03 16.08 -23.54
C SER A 334 -23.08 17.50 -24.04
N ARG A 335 -22.06 17.88 -24.82
CA ARG A 335 -21.96 19.14 -25.54
C ARG A 335 -21.53 18.89 -27.00
N SER A 336 -22.10 19.68 -27.92
CA SER A 336 -21.79 19.57 -29.33
C SER A 336 -20.90 20.72 -29.79
N TYR A 337 -19.91 20.40 -30.62
CA TYR A 337 -18.93 21.33 -31.20
C TYR A 337 -18.91 21.18 -32.72
N GLY A 338 -18.94 22.31 -33.43
CA GLY A 338 -19.10 22.35 -34.86
C GLY A 338 -17.84 21.96 -35.62
N ILE A 339 -18.07 21.46 -36.85
CA ILE A 339 -17.06 21.30 -37.89
C ILE A 339 -17.24 22.44 -38.87
N ALA A 340 -16.46 23.51 -38.73
CA ALA A 340 -16.61 24.71 -39.58
C ALA A 340 -16.00 24.55 -40.98
N ASN A 341 -14.97 23.71 -41.17
CA ASN A 341 -14.34 23.42 -42.46
C ASN A 341 -14.06 21.94 -42.62
N THR A 342 -14.35 21.39 -43.78
CA THR A 342 -14.07 19.99 -44.13
C THR A 342 -12.58 19.71 -44.18
N GLY A 343 -12.16 18.59 -43.60
CA GLY A 343 -10.77 18.15 -43.59
C GLY A 343 -9.83 18.90 -42.64
N THR A 344 -10.29 20.02 -42.06
CA THR A 344 -9.52 20.77 -41.06
C THR A 344 -9.50 20.02 -39.72
N ILE A 345 -8.35 20.02 -39.03
CA ILE A 345 -8.22 19.48 -37.68
C ILE A 345 -8.40 20.62 -36.68
N TYR A 346 -9.40 20.50 -35.83
CA TYR A 346 -9.67 21.44 -34.74
C TYR A 346 -9.11 20.91 -33.46
N GLY A 347 -8.39 21.72 -32.67
CA GLY A 347 -7.96 21.43 -31.31
C GLY A 347 -8.96 22.02 -30.31
N LEU A 348 -9.60 21.18 -29.53
CA LEU A 348 -10.59 21.56 -28.54
C LEU A 348 -9.96 21.40 -27.13
N PRO A 349 -9.49 22.49 -26.46
CA PRO A 349 -9.02 22.45 -25.09
C PRO A 349 -10.10 21.96 -24.14
N VAL A 350 -9.73 21.06 -23.24
CA VAL A 350 -10.58 20.51 -22.20
C VAL A 350 -10.06 20.96 -20.84
N HIS A 351 -10.93 21.46 -19.98
CA HIS A 351 -10.62 21.85 -18.61
C HIS A 351 -11.72 21.38 -17.66
N GLY A 352 -11.37 21.09 -16.43
CA GLY A 352 -12.37 20.72 -15.44
C GLY A 352 -11.81 20.25 -14.10
N LEU A 353 -12.74 19.87 -13.25
CA LEU A 353 -12.47 19.24 -11.96
C LEU A 353 -13.37 18.03 -11.81
N VAL A 354 -12.79 16.93 -11.37
CA VAL A 354 -13.49 15.66 -11.13
C VAL A 354 -13.35 15.30 -9.66
N GLU A 355 -14.47 15.09 -8.99
CA GLU A 355 -14.53 14.57 -7.62
C GLU A 355 -15.11 13.16 -7.66
N THR A 356 -14.35 12.18 -7.19
CA THR A 356 -14.82 10.80 -7.09
C THR A 356 -15.49 10.56 -5.74
N ALA A 357 -16.60 9.81 -5.73
CA ALA A 357 -17.22 9.33 -4.51
C ALA A 357 -16.54 8.02 -4.03
N GLY A 358 -17.19 7.24 -3.19
CA GLY A 358 -16.68 6.00 -2.62
C GLY A 358 -16.34 4.87 -3.63
N THR A 359 -16.52 5.10 -4.94
CA THR A 359 -16.28 4.12 -5.99
C THR A 359 -15.11 4.55 -6.88
N ALA A 360 -14.08 3.71 -6.98
CA ALA A 360 -13.02 3.86 -7.97
C ALA A 360 -13.52 3.42 -9.35
N GLY A 361 -12.91 3.91 -10.42
CA GLY A 361 -13.27 3.55 -11.79
C GLY A 361 -12.53 4.40 -12.81
N ASN A 362 -13.11 4.60 -13.98
CA ASN A 362 -12.49 5.37 -15.04
C ASN A 362 -13.18 6.73 -15.25
N VAL A 363 -12.39 7.76 -15.53
CA VAL A 363 -12.85 8.97 -16.19
C VAL A 363 -12.59 8.79 -17.66
N SER A 364 -13.64 8.93 -18.49
CA SER A 364 -13.58 8.71 -19.95
C SER A 364 -14.10 9.90 -20.74
N VAL A 365 -13.58 10.04 -21.95
CA VAL A 365 -14.14 10.90 -23.00
C VAL A 365 -15.10 10.05 -23.82
N ASP A 366 -16.39 10.30 -23.70
CA ASP A 366 -17.43 9.61 -24.46
C ASP A 366 -17.90 10.54 -25.60
N TRP A 367 -17.96 10.04 -26.83
CA TRP A 367 -18.29 10.89 -27.95
C TRP A 367 -19.05 10.18 -29.08
N ALA A 368 -19.71 10.97 -29.94
CA ALA A 368 -20.40 10.51 -31.14
C ALA A 368 -20.58 11.67 -32.14
N PRO A 369 -20.91 11.42 -33.37
CA PRO A 369 -21.51 12.45 -34.26
C PRO A 369 -22.83 12.95 -33.67
N THR A 370 -23.17 14.25 -33.93
CA THR A 370 -24.44 14.84 -33.49
C THR A 370 -25.64 14.29 -34.28
N VAL A 371 -25.40 13.87 -35.51
CA VAL A 371 -26.41 13.27 -36.40
C VAL A 371 -25.87 11.99 -37.02
N SER A 372 -26.76 11.03 -37.32
CA SER A 372 -26.40 9.83 -38.06
C SER A 372 -26.07 10.20 -39.52
N ASN A 373 -24.84 10.01 -39.92
CA ASN A 373 -24.32 10.36 -41.25
C ASN A 373 -23.30 9.32 -41.72
N ALA A 374 -23.26 9.01 -43.00
CA ALA A 374 -22.28 8.08 -43.57
C ALA A 374 -20.86 8.63 -43.52
N THR A 375 -20.68 9.97 -43.55
CA THR A 375 -19.38 10.62 -43.34
C THR A 375 -19.06 10.64 -41.86
N SER A 376 -17.89 10.15 -41.53
CA SER A 376 -17.46 10.06 -40.13
C SER A 376 -17.00 11.40 -39.55
N VAL A 377 -17.20 11.57 -38.24
CA VAL A 377 -16.38 12.43 -37.41
C VAL A 377 -15.21 11.59 -36.90
N ASN A 378 -14.02 12.17 -36.88
CA ASN A 378 -12.81 11.52 -36.44
C ASN A 378 -12.27 12.22 -35.18
N LEU A 379 -12.06 11.47 -34.13
CA LEU A 379 -11.22 11.89 -32.99
C LEU A 379 -9.79 11.44 -33.29
N LYS A 380 -8.92 12.39 -33.44
CA LYS A 380 -7.60 12.22 -34.05
C LYS A 380 -6.57 11.72 -33.06
N ARG A 381 -5.58 10.99 -33.58
CA ARG A 381 -4.30 10.70 -32.92
C ARG A 381 -3.72 12.00 -32.33
N TYR A 382 -3.01 11.87 -31.19
CA TYR A 382 -2.45 12.93 -30.36
C TYR A 382 -3.46 13.68 -29.48
N SER A 383 -4.77 13.44 -29.56
CA SER A 383 -5.69 13.86 -28.52
C SER A 383 -5.23 13.27 -27.18
N TRP A 384 -5.32 14.04 -26.12
CA TRP A 384 -4.86 13.61 -24.80
C TRP A 384 -5.72 14.21 -23.69
N LEU A 385 -5.71 13.50 -22.55
CA LEU A 385 -6.34 13.93 -21.31
C LEU A 385 -5.34 13.71 -20.18
N ARG A 386 -5.30 14.62 -19.21
CA ARG A 386 -4.52 14.55 -17.99
C ARG A 386 -5.44 14.81 -16.80
N LEU A 387 -5.27 14.00 -15.76
CA LEU A 387 -5.89 14.17 -14.46
C LEU A 387 -4.77 14.29 -13.42
N THR A 388 -4.70 15.40 -12.71
CA THR A 388 -3.74 15.62 -11.64
C THR A 388 -4.47 15.55 -10.31
N ARG A 389 -4.11 14.59 -9.45
CA ARG A 389 -4.75 14.48 -8.14
C ARG A 389 -4.35 15.64 -7.25
N VAL A 390 -5.34 16.35 -6.68
CA VAL A 390 -5.16 17.52 -5.82
C VAL A 390 -5.68 17.29 -4.39
N ALA A 391 -6.52 16.28 -4.20
CA ALA A 391 -6.98 15.87 -2.86
C ALA A 391 -7.33 14.37 -2.83
#